data_adc6910e978c64cc7bdebcc38837a961
#
_entry.id   adc6910e978c64cc7bdebcc38837a961
#
_cell.length_a   1.000
_cell.length_b   1.000
_cell.length_c   1.000
_cell.angle_alpha   90.00
_cell.angle_beta   90.00
_cell.angle_gamma   90.00
#
_symmetry.space_group_name_H-M   'P 1'
#
loop_
_entity.id
_entity.type
_entity.pdbx_description
1 polymer ?
#
loop_
_entity_poly.entity_id
_entity_poly.type
_entity_poly.pdbx_seq_one_letter_code
_entity_poly.pdbx_strand_id
1 'polypeptide(L)'
;MKFSVLSEDKNSLARTGLIETDHSTIETPVFMPVGTHGVVKTLSPDDLNAMSVQIMLSNTYHLYLRPGTEIINENEGLHKFLNWDKSILTDSGGYQVFSLSNMNEITSDGVNFRSHLDGSEHFFTPQKSMEVQRQLGSDIIMAFDYCPPADCSEKELRRASTLTEKWTKQAFEYLNDKTSIYGHNQTLFPIIQGGINPEERLKCLNQMLPYATCGIAIGGLSVGEKKEPMLDIVELLGKNMPVDQPRYLMGVGKPTDLVKAILRGVDMFDCVLPARNARNGQIFTHDGVINIMNSAYSNDTSPIDKHSSVDYAKTFSKSYLRHLFKVNEMFGLRIATLTNIAYYLDLINEIKNEINNNTFVKWSDKYLKIYEN
;
A
#
# COMPACT_ATOMS: atom_id res chain seq x y z
N MET A 1 6.87 -2.62 17.71
CA MET A 1 7.50 -2.13 16.44
C MET A 1 8.46 -0.99 16.76
N LYS A 2 9.57 -0.85 16.02
CA LYS A 2 10.56 0.22 16.13
C LYS A 2 10.94 0.72 14.74
N PHE A 3 11.20 2.03 14.61
CA PHE A 3 11.74 2.62 13.37
C PHE A 3 13.08 3.31 13.66
N SER A 4 14.03 3.18 12.74
CA SER A 4 15.33 3.83 12.82
C SER A 4 15.71 4.38 11.45
N VAL A 5 16.05 5.66 11.36
CA VAL A 5 16.62 6.26 10.14
C VAL A 5 18.08 5.85 10.01
N LEU A 6 18.48 5.39 8.84
CA LEU A 6 19.85 4.96 8.54
C LEU A 6 20.65 6.02 7.79
N SER A 7 20.02 6.65 6.79
CA SER A 7 20.64 7.68 5.97
C SER A 7 19.59 8.67 5.49
N GLU A 8 20.01 9.92 5.29
CA GLU A 8 19.18 11.00 4.74
C GLU A 8 19.86 11.58 3.51
N ASP A 9 19.09 11.84 2.44
CA ASP A 9 19.60 12.54 1.26
C ASP A 9 19.77 14.04 1.56
N LYS A 10 20.93 14.60 1.23
CA LYS A 10 21.27 16.00 1.55
C LYS A 10 20.45 17.04 0.77
N ASN A 11 19.83 16.64 -0.33
CA ASN A 11 19.21 17.56 -1.28
C ASN A 11 17.67 17.38 -1.38
N SER A 12 17.11 16.45 -0.60
CA SER A 12 15.68 16.19 -0.54
C SER A 12 15.24 15.74 0.86
N LEU A 13 13.97 15.40 1.04
CA LEU A 13 13.48 14.79 2.28
C LEU A 13 13.58 13.25 2.28
N ALA A 14 14.15 12.66 1.23
CA ALA A 14 14.29 11.23 1.09
C ALA A 14 15.25 10.66 2.13
N ARG A 15 14.92 9.47 2.63
CA ARG A 15 15.71 8.80 3.65
C ARG A 15 15.61 7.28 3.50
N THR A 16 16.60 6.57 4.00
CA THR A 16 16.53 5.13 4.23
C THR A 16 16.39 4.83 5.71
N GLY A 17 15.71 3.75 6.06
CA GLY A 17 15.48 3.35 7.45
C GLY A 17 15.16 1.88 7.59
N LEU A 18 14.96 1.46 8.83
CA LEU A 18 14.53 0.11 9.21
C LEU A 18 13.30 0.17 10.08
N ILE A 19 12.29 -0.63 9.73
CA ILE A 19 11.15 -0.94 10.58
C ILE A 19 11.34 -2.35 11.11
N GLU A 20 11.35 -2.52 12.42
CA GLU A 20 11.45 -3.81 13.09
C GLU A 20 10.08 -4.19 13.64
N THR A 21 9.51 -5.29 13.14
CA THR A 21 8.32 -5.96 13.69
C THR A 21 8.70 -7.26 14.36
N ASP A 22 7.75 -7.98 14.90
CA ASP A 22 8.01 -9.30 15.50
C ASP A 22 8.27 -10.38 14.43
N HIS A 23 7.84 -10.16 13.16
CA HIS A 23 8.01 -11.12 12.08
C HIS A 23 9.18 -10.82 11.13
N SER A 24 9.52 -9.55 10.92
CA SER A 24 10.60 -9.19 9.99
C SER A 24 11.19 -7.80 10.23
N THR A 25 12.36 -7.57 9.66
CA THR A 25 12.94 -6.26 9.47
C THR A 25 12.63 -5.77 8.07
N ILE A 26 12.11 -4.55 7.94
CA ILE A 26 11.68 -3.94 6.68
C ILE A 26 12.56 -2.73 6.40
N GLU A 27 13.28 -2.77 5.28
CA GLU A 27 14.07 -1.63 4.80
C GLU A 27 13.16 -0.62 4.09
N THR A 28 13.28 0.65 4.44
CA THR A 28 12.55 1.75 3.79
C THR A 28 13.47 2.60 2.89
N PRO A 29 12.95 3.22 1.81
CA PRO A 29 11.58 3.10 1.30
C PRO A 29 11.18 1.68 0.96
N VAL A 30 9.87 1.37 1.07
CA VAL A 30 9.34 0.04 0.77
C VAL A 30 8.04 0.10 -0.04
N PHE A 31 7.90 -0.79 -1.02
CA PHE A 31 6.64 -1.05 -1.71
C PHE A 31 6.05 -2.36 -1.21
N MET A 32 4.80 -2.31 -0.76
CA MET A 32 4.04 -3.46 -0.25
C MET A 32 3.14 -4.02 -1.36
N PRO A 33 3.41 -5.22 -1.88
CA PRO A 33 2.48 -5.89 -2.78
C PRO A 33 1.13 -6.13 -2.09
N VAL A 34 0.03 -5.93 -2.83
CA VAL A 34 -1.32 -6.05 -2.26
C VAL A 34 -1.86 -7.46 -2.45
N GLY A 35 -2.05 -8.15 -1.35
CA GLY A 35 -2.72 -9.45 -1.22
C GLY A 35 -4.16 -9.29 -0.73
N THR A 36 -5.09 -8.82 -1.60
CA THR A 36 -6.47 -8.46 -1.23
C THR A 36 -7.20 -9.53 -0.42
N HIS A 37 -7.07 -10.78 -0.79
CA HIS A 37 -7.67 -11.94 -0.10
C HIS A 37 -6.59 -12.82 0.56
N GLY A 38 -5.54 -12.20 1.08
CA GLY A 38 -4.39 -12.92 1.61
C GLY A 38 -3.46 -13.48 0.54
N VAL A 39 -3.61 -13.10 -0.73
CA VAL A 39 -2.75 -13.55 -1.82
C VAL A 39 -2.49 -12.41 -2.80
N VAL A 40 -1.22 -12.18 -3.13
CA VAL A 40 -0.85 -11.37 -4.30
C VAL A 40 -1.22 -12.19 -5.53
N LYS A 41 -2.22 -11.71 -6.29
CA LYS A 41 -2.85 -12.51 -7.35
C LYS A 41 -1.83 -13.14 -8.27
N THR A 42 -1.95 -14.46 -8.49
CA THR A 42 -1.09 -15.35 -9.29
C THR A 42 0.27 -15.71 -8.67
N LEU A 43 0.62 -15.18 -7.50
CA LEU A 43 1.90 -15.45 -6.84
C LEU A 43 1.72 -16.28 -5.56
N SER A 44 2.64 -17.19 -5.33
CA SER A 44 2.76 -17.94 -4.07
C SER A 44 3.60 -17.17 -3.05
N PRO A 45 3.56 -17.55 -1.75
CA PRO A 45 4.51 -17.04 -0.77
C PRO A 45 5.97 -17.28 -1.16
N ASP A 46 6.28 -18.41 -1.78
CA ASP A 46 7.64 -18.72 -2.28
C ASP A 46 8.10 -17.73 -3.35
N ASP A 47 7.20 -17.30 -4.25
CA ASP A 47 7.52 -16.28 -5.25
C ASP A 47 7.88 -14.94 -4.57
N LEU A 48 7.11 -14.55 -3.55
CA LEU A 48 7.34 -13.32 -2.82
C LEU A 48 8.65 -13.41 -2.00
N ASN A 49 8.94 -14.55 -1.39
CA ASN A 49 10.18 -14.79 -0.69
C ASN A 49 11.39 -14.77 -1.63
N ALA A 50 11.29 -15.38 -2.81
CA ALA A 50 12.34 -15.37 -3.83
C ALA A 50 12.65 -13.95 -4.33
N MET A 51 11.65 -13.05 -4.34
CA MET A 51 11.81 -11.63 -4.66
C MET A 51 12.19 -10.76 -3.45
N SER A 52 12.45 -11.37 -2.28
CA SER A 52 12.81 -10.67 -1.04
C SER A 52 11.76 -9.65 -0.56
N VAL A 53 10.48 -9.92 -0.78
CA VAL A 53 9.38 -9.11 -0.22
C VAL A 53 9.44 -9.21 1.30
N GLN A 54 9.46 -8.07 2.00
CA GLN A 54 9.62 -7.99 3.44
C GLN A 54 8.30 -7.75 4.18
N ILE A 55 7.32 -7.20 3.49
CA ILE A 55 5.98 -6.89 3.99
C ILE A 55 4.98 -6.93 2.84
N MET A 56 3.76 -7.40 3.09
CA MET A 56 2.64 -7.28 2.16
C MET A 56 1.43 -6.64 2.82
N LEU A 57 0.52 -6.09 2.02
CA LEU A 57 -0.75 -5.57 2.50
C LEU A 57 -1.88 -6.56 2.22
N SER A 58 -2.77 -6.76 3.20
CA SER A 58 -4.02 -7.50 3.04
C SER A 58 -5.23 -6.65 3.42
N ASN A 59 -6.36 -6.86 2.73
CA ASN A 59 -7.53 -6.00 2.92
C ASN A 59 -8.51 -6.56 3.95
N THR A 60 -8.69 -5.85 5.03
CA THR A 60 -9.59 -6.18 6.15
C THR A 60 -11.03 -6.44 5.70
N TYR A 61 -11.62 -5.55 4.89
CA TYR A 61 -12.98 -5.68 4.39
C TYR A 61 -13.21 -7.02 3.65
N HIS A 62 -12.30 -7.36 2.74
CA HIS A 62 -12.44 -8.58 1.95
C HIS A 62 -12.27 -9.84 2.79
N LEU A 63 -11.30 -9.86 3.70
CA LEU A 63 -11.04 -11.00 4.57
C LEU A 63 -12.13 -11.17 5.64
N TYR A 64 -12.71 -10.06 6.11
CA TYR A 64 -13.88 -10.07 7.01
C TYR A 64 -15.09 -10.72 6.37
N LEU A 65 -15.39 -10.39 5.11
CA LEU A 65 -16.52 -10.96 4.38
C LEU A 65 -16.26 -12.39 3.91
N ARG A 66 -15.01 -12.69 3.50
CA ARG A 66 -14.62 -14.00 2.99
C ARG A 66 -13.11 -14.22 3.12
N PRO A 67 -12.65 -15.25 3.83
CA PRO A 67 -13.42 -16.39 4.37
C PRO A 67 -14.19 -16.09 5.67
N GLY A 68 -13.98 -14.91 6.28
CA GLY A 68 -14.44 -14.55 7.61
C GLY A 68 -13.34 -14.72 8.67
N THR A 69 -13.45 -13.92 9.72
CA THR A 69 -12.41 -13.88 10.76
C THR A 69 -12.38 -15.17 11.61
N GLU A 70 -13.50 -15.89 11.71
CA GLU A 70 -13.56 -17.17 12.44
C GLU A 70 -12.61 -18.20 11.83
N ILE A 71 -12.69 -18.40 10.49
CA ILE A 71 -11.82 -19.34 9.77
C ILE A 71 -10.35 -18.95 9.91
N ILE A 72 -10.05 -17.66 9.79
CA ILE A 72 -8.66 -17.18 9.92
C ILE A 72 -8.14 -17.36 11.35
N ASN A 73 -8.99 -17.12 12.36
CA ASN A 73 -8.64 -17.33 13.77
C ASN A 73 -8.43 -18.81 14.11
N GLU A 74 -9.23 -19.71 13.56
CA GLU A 74 -9.03 -21.17 13.69
C GLU A 74 -7.70 -21.63 13.06
N ASN A 75 -7.19 -20.89 12.07
CA ASN A 75 -5.89 -21.10 11.46
C ASN A 75 -4.75 -20.28 12.09
N GLU A 76 -4.93 -19.79 13.33
CA GLU A 76 -3.93 -19.04 14.08
C GLU A 76 -3.46 -17.74 13.39
N GLY A 77 -4.38 -17.03 12.68
CA GLY A 77 -4.15 -15.76 12.04
C GLY A 77 -3.62 -15.85 10.61
N LEU A 78 -3.47 -14.69 9.95
CA LEU A 78 -3.09 -14.63 8.54
C LEU A 78 -1.73 -15.26 8.25
N HIS A 79 -0.73 -15.07 9.11
CA HIS A 79 0.61 -15.61 8.89
C HIS A 79 0.59 -17.12 8.69
N LYS A 80 -0.12 -17.83 9.56
CA LYS A 80 -0.30 -19.29 9.45
C LYS A 80 -1.21 -19.67 8.30
N PHE A 81 -2.34 -18.97 8.16
CA PHE A 81 -3.33 -19.22 7.10
C PHE A 81 -2.72 -19.10 5.69
N LEU A 82 -1.79 -18.15 5.49
CA LEU A 82 -1.13 -17.91 4.21
C LEU A 82 0.19 -18.65 4.06
N ASN A 83 0.73 -19.25 5.11
CA ASN A 83 2.10 -19.73 5.18
C ASN A 83 3.11 -18.60 4.84
N TRP A 84 2.92 -17.43 5.46
CA TRP A 84 3.75 -16.24 5.26
C TRP A 84 4.43 -15.85 6.58
N ASP A 85 5.76 -15.83 6.60
CA ASP A 85 6.58 -15.66 7.80
C ASP A 85 7.09 -14.22 8.00
N LYS A 86 6.76 -13.30 7.07
CA LYS A 86 7.19 -11.91 7.14
C LYS A 86 6.03 -10.99 7.52
N SER A 87 6.32 -9.69 7.63
CA SER A 87 5.33 -8.71 8.08
C SER A 87 4.11 -8.62 7.18
N ILE A 88 2.97 -8.34 7.82
CA ILE A 88 1.69 -8.04 7.16
C ILE A 88 1.18 -6.71 7.69
N LEU A 89 0.71 -5.84 6.78
CA LEU A 89 -0.11 -4.69 7.10
C LEU A 89 -1.56 -5.00 6.69
N THR A 90 -2.53 -4.72 7.55
CA THR A 90 -3.95 -4.72 7.17
C THR A 90 -4.49 -3.31 7.13
N ASP A 91 -5.24 -2.98 6.07
CA ASP A 91 -5.97 -1.72 6.01
C ASP A 91 -7.13 -1.69 7.02
N SER A 92 -7.77 -0.53 7.20
CA SER A 92 -8.89 -0.39 8.13
C SER A 92 -10.20 -1.02 7.64
N GLY A 93 -10.32 -1.31 6.34
CA GLY A 93 -11.56 -1.65 5.65
C GLY A 93 -12.42 -0.44 5.27
N GLY A 94 -12.10 0.76 5.77
CA GLY A 94 -12.90 1.98 5.57
C GLY A 94 -13.09 2.31 4.09
N TYR A 95 -12.02 2.46 3.33
CA TYR A 95 -12.10 2.81 1.91
C TYR A 95 -12.98 1.85 1.11
N GLN A 96 -12.88 0.53 1.34
CA GLN A 96 -13.67 -0.47 0.63
C GLN A 96 -15.16 -0.40 0.99
N VAL A 97 -15.47 -0.15 2.26
CA VAL A 97 -16.87 0.07 2.70
C VAL A 97 -17.48 1.25 1.96
N PHE A 98 -16.74 2.34 1.75
CA PHE A 98 -17.24 3.51 1.02
C PHE A 98 -17.28 3.31 -0.50
N SER A 99 -16.31 2.62 -1.08
CA SER A 99 -16.15 2.53 -2.54
C SER A 99 -16.87 1.34 -3.18
N LEU A 100 -17.08 0.24 -2.46
CA LEU A 100 -17.67 -1.00 -3.01
C LEU A 100 -19.12 -1.22 -2.59
N SER A 101 -19.60 -0.54 -1.56
CA SER A 101 -20.97 -0.64 -1.10
C SER A 101 -21.87 0.34 -1.86
N ASN A 102 -22.89 -0.17 -2.55
CA ASN A 102 -23.89 0.65 -3.24
C ASN A 102 -24.84 1.37 -2.27
N MET A 103 -24.87 0.97 -1.00
CA MET A 103 -25.69 1.54 0.06
C MET A 103 -24.86 1.57 1.34
N ASN A 104 -24.34 2.75 1.67
CA ASN A 104 -23.67 3.00 2.93
C ASN A 104 -24.28 4.21 3.64
N GLU A 105 -24.35 4.15 4.94
CA GLU A 105 -24.78 5.25 5.80
C GLU A 105 -23.67 5.51 6.84
N ILE A 106 -23.09 6.71 6.77
CA ILE A 106 -22.03 7.15 7.67
C ILE A 106 -22.65 7.86 8.86
N THR A 107 -22.50 7.25 10.03
CA THR A 107 -22.93 7.80 11.32
C THR A 107 -21.73 8.33 12.11
N SER A 108 -21.99 8.87 13.29
CA SER A 108 -20.91 9.27 14.22
C SER A 108 -20.15 8.07 14.79
N ASP A 109 -20.72 6.88 14.78
CA ASP A 109 -20.23 5.70 15.51
C ASP A 109 -19.68 4.61 14.58
N GLY A 110 -19.87 4.77 13.27
CA GLY A 110 -19.41 3.82 12.27
C GLY A 110 -20.19 3.93 10.96
N VAL A 111 -20.13 2.89 10.16
CA VAL A 111 -20.75 2.82 8.83
C VAL A 111 -21.63 1.59 8.71
N ASN A 112 -22.90 1.81 8.38
CA ASN A 112 -23.79 0.76 7.90
C ASN A 112 -23.54 0.51 6.42
N PHE A 113 -23.37 -0.73 6.02
CA PHE A 113 -23.22 -1.09 4.61
C PHE A 113 -23.82 -2.45 4.30
N ARG A 114 -24.06 -2.70 3.02
CA ARG A 114 -24.44 -4.02 2.51
C ARG A 114 -23.27 -4.69 1.80
N SER A 115 -23.04 -5.95 2.15
CA SER A 115 -22.04 -6.80 1.51
C SER A 115 -22.30 -6.90 0.01
N HIS A 116 -21.27 -6.67 -0.81
CA HIS A 116 -21.34 -6.84 -2.26
C HIS A 116 -21.37 -8.32 -2.70
N LEU A 117 -21.15 -9.25 -1.76
CA LEU A 117 -21.14 -10.69 -2.03
C LEU A 117 -22.53 -11.31 -1.97
N ASP A 118 -23.31 -10.95 -0.95
CA ASP A 118 -24.59 -11.60 -0.60
C ASP A 118 -25.68 -10.62 -0.15
N GLY A 119 -25.38 -9.31 -0.08
CA GLY A 119 -26.32 -8.27 0.32
C GLY A 119 -26.58 -8.20 1.83
N SER A 120 -25.91 -8.99 2.66
CA SER A 120 -26.03 -8.95 4.13
C SER A 120 -25.71 -7.56 4.68
N GLU A 121 -26.41 -7.15 5.74
CA GLU A 121 -26.20 -5.86 6.41
C GLU A 121 -25.13 -5.96 7.47
N HIS A 122 -24.22 -4.99 7.49
CA HIS A 122 -23.12 -4.92 8.45
C HIS A 122 -23.01 -3.50 9.01
N PHE A 123 -22.72 -3.41 10.31
CA PHE A 123 -22.35 -2.17 10.96
C PHE A 123 -20.85 -2.23 11.37
N PHE A 124 -20.02 -1.45 10.68
CA PHE A 124 -18.59 -1.43 10.88
C PHE A 124 -18.19 -0.20 11.70
N THR A 125 -17.76 -0.43 12.92
CA THR A 125 -17.32 0.61 13.86
C THR A 125 -15.79 0.62 13.96
N PRO A 126 -15.16 1.67 14.53
CA PRO A 126 -13.73 1.65 14.83
C PRO A 126 -13.32 0.44 15.67
N GLN A 127 -14.09 0.09 16.69
CA GLN A 127 -13.84 -1.09 17.53
C GLN A 127 -13.96 -2.39 16.72
N LYS A 128 -14.97 -2.49 15.83
CA LYS A 128 -15.13 -3.68 14.96
C LYS A 128 -13.97 -3.83 14.00
N SER A 129 -13.49 -2.71 13.40
CA SER A 129 -12.29 -2.73 12.56
C SER A 129 -11.07 -3.24 13.32
N MET A 130 -10.85 -2.78 14.55
CA MET A 130 -9.75 -3.24 15.40
C MET A 130 -9.91 -4.71 15.78
N GLU A 131 -11.12 -5.15 16.12
CA GLU A 131 -11.40 -6.55 16.43
C GLU A 131 -11.05 -7.46 15.25
N VAL A 132 -11.51 -7.09 14.04
CA VAL A 132 -11.22 -7.84 12.82
C VAL A 132 -9.71 -7.90 12.57
N GLN A 133 -9.02 -6.77 12.57
CA GLN A 133 -7.56 -6.73 12.32
C GLN A 133 -6.76 -7.50 13.38
N ARG A 134 -7.24 -7.52 14.64
CA ARG A 134 -6.64 -8.35 15.69
C ARG A 134 -6.82 -9.84 15.41
N GLN A 135 -8.00 -10.26 14.94
CA GLN A 135 -8.27 -11.65 14.55
C GLN A 135 -7.51 -12.04 13.28
N LEU A 136 -7.24 -11.08 12.37
CA LEU A 136 -6.36 -11.29 11.23
C LEU A 136 -4.89 -11.47 11.67
N GLY A 137 -4.45 -10.80 12.71
CA GLY A 137 -3.11 -10.98 13.29
C GLY A 137 -1.99 -10.36 12.44
N SER A 138 -2.23 -9.23 11.79
CA SER A 138 -1.18 -8.46 11.08
C SER A 138 -0.27 -7.71 12.05
N ASP A 139 0.94 -7.34 11.62
CA ASP A 139 1.91 -6.57 12.43
C ASP A 139 1.52 -5.10 12.52
N ILE A 140 1.07 -4.53 11.41
CA ILE A 140 0.62 -3.15 11.31
C ILE A 140 -0.87 -3.14 11.02
N ILE A 141 -1.62 -2.43 11.85
CA ILE A 141 -3.07 -2.25 11.73
C ILE A 141 -3.40 -0.78 11.51
N MET A 142 -4.37 -0.51 10.63
CA MET A 142 -4.74 0.87 10.29
C MET A 142 -5.95 1.33 11.09
N ALA A 143 -5.92 2.57 11.59
CA ALA A 143 -7.09 3.18 12.21
C ALA A 143 -8.25 3.28 11.21
N PHE A 144 -9.48 3.08 11.70
CA PHE A 144 -10.67 3.26 10.86
C PHE A 144 -10.84 4.74 10.55
N ASP A 145 -10.99 5.08 9.27
CA ASP A 145 -11.01 6.44 8.77
C ASP A 145 -12.16 6.69 7.79
N TYR A 146 -12.50 7.96 7.60
CA TYR A 146 -13.40 8.38 6.54
C TYR A 146 -12.64 9.13 5.46
N CYS A 147 -12.52 8.50 4.28
CA CYS A 147 -11.91 9.07 3.09
C CYS A 147 -13.00 9.57 2.13
N PRO A 148 -13.30 10.88 2.08
CA PRO A 148 -14.28 11.43 1.15
C PRO A 148 -13.70 11.53 -0.27
N PRO A 149 -14.54 11.62 -1.33
CA PRO A 149 -14.08 11.88 -2.70
C PRO A 149 -13.31 13.21 -2.81
N ALA A 150 -12.41 13.31 -3.80
CA ALA A 150 -11.58 14.52 -4.00
C ALA A 150 -12.40 15.79 -4.28
N ASP A 151 -13.58 15.66 -4.88
CA ASP A 151 -14.49 16.75 -5.23
C ASP A 151 -15.54 17.05 -4.15
N CYS A 152 -15.39 16.51 -2.94
CA CYS A 152 -16.30 16.75 -1.83
C CYS A 152 -16.30 18.23 -1.41
N SER A 153 -17.40 18.68 -0.76
CA SER A 153 -17.45 20.02 -0.20
C SER A 153 -16.50 20.21 0.99
N GLU A 154 -16.06 21.43 1.27
CA GLU A 154 -15.26 21.73 2.47
C GLU A 154 -15.95 21.28 3.78
N LYS A 155 -17.27 21.38 3.85
CA LYS A 155 -18.05 20.91 5.00
C LYS A 155 -17.88 19.40 5.18
N GLU A 156 -17.93 18.63 4.10
CA GLU A 156 -17.75 17.18 4.15
C GLU A 156 -16.29 16.81 4.45
N LEU A 157 -15.32 17.55 3.92
CA LEU A 157 -13.92 17.38 4.22
C LEU A 157 -13.63 17.55 5.72
N ARG A 158 -14.18 18.62 6.34
CA ARG A 158 -14.06 18.85 7.79
C ARG A 158 -14.78 17.78 8.61
N ARG A 159 -15.95 17.32 8.14
CA ARG A 159 -16.66 16.20 8.78
C ARG A 159 -15.82 14.93 8.75
N ALA A 160 -15.21 14.62 7.62
CA ALA A 160 -14.35 13.45 7.45
C ALA A 160 -13.15 13.50 8.41
N SER A 161 -12.45 14.62 8.49
CA SER A 161 -11.33 14.81 9.44
C SER A 161 -11.77 14.64 10.90
N THR A 162 -12.93 15.21 11.28
CA THR A 162 -13.48 15.10 12.64
C THR A 162 -13.89 13.66 12.98
N LEU A 163 -14.50 12.94 12.04
CA LEU A 163 -14.86 11.54 12.26
C LEU A 163 -13.62 10.66 12.34
N THR A 164 -12.63 10.87 11.49
CA THR A 164 -11.37 10.13 11.51
C THR A 164 -10.65 10.32 12.85
N GLU A 165 -10.61 11.54 13.41
CA GLU A 165 -10.06 11.79 14.75
C GLU A 165 -10.81 11.01 15.83
N LYS A 166 -12.15 11.15 15.87
CA LYS A 166 -12.99 10.44 16.84
C LYS A 166 -12.77 8.93 16.77
N TRP A 167 -12.78 8.39 15.57
CA TRP A 167 -12.63 6.95 15.33
C TRP A 167 -11.22 6.44 15.64
N THR A 168 -10.19 7.21 15.33
CA THR A 168 -8.79 6.89 15.72
C THR A 168 -8.65 6.83 17.24
N LYS A 169 -9.22 7.82 17.96
CA LYS A 169 -9.23 7.81 19.42
C LYS A 169 -9.92 6.56 19.98
N GLN A 170 -11.10 6.21 19.45
CA GLN A 170 -11.83 5.01 19.88
C GLN A 170 -11.06 3.71 19.57
N ALA A 171 -10.38 3.65 18.44
CA ALA A 171 -9.52 2.51 18.06
C ALA A 171 -8.34 2.38 19.03
N PHE A 172 -7.67 3.48 19.34
CA PHE A 172 -6.54 3.53 20.26
C PHE A 172 -6.96 3.12 21.69
N GLU A 173 -8.05 3.68 22.21
CA GLU A 173 -8.59 3.33 23.53
C GLU A 173 -9.00 1.85 23.59
N TYR A 174 -9.61 1.32 22.53
CA TYR A 174 -9.98 -0.10 22.45
C TYR A 174 -8.75 -1.03 22.54
N LEU A 175 -7.61 -0.63 21.97
CA LEU A 175 -6.40 -1.45 21.94
C LEU A 175 -5.60 -1.42 23.24
N ASN A 176 -5.69 -0.34 24.04
CA ASN A 176 -4.85 -0.14 25.23
C ASN A 176 -4.89 -1.29 26.24
N ASP A 177 -6.07 -1.91 26.43
CA ASP A 177 -6.25 -2.99 27.39
C ASP A 177 -6.23 -4.40 26.73
N LYS A 178 -5.82 -4.50 25.49
CA LYS A 178 -5.86 -5.77 24.75
C LYS A 178 -4.49 -6.43 24.65
N THR A 179 -4.43 -7.67 25.06
CA THR A 179 -3.27 -8.53 24.84
C THR A 179 -3.26 -9.08 23.41
N SER A 180 -2.09 -9.40 22.90
CA SER A 180 -1.92 -10.10 21.60
C SER A 180 -2.74 -11.41 21.58
N ILE A 181 -3.35 -11.72 20.42
CA ILE A 181 -4.06 -12.99 20.22
C ILE A 181 -3.07 -14.11 19.87
N TYR A 182 -2.06 -13.83 19.06
CA TYR A 182 -1.15 -14.83 18.50
C TYR A 182 0.30 -14.70 19.00
N GLY A 183 0.53 -13.97 20.09
CA GLY A 183 1.84 -13.87 20.75
C GLY A 183 2.80 -12.84 20.17
N HIS A 184 2.40 -12.10 19.12
CA HIS A 184 3.16 -10.99 18.55
C HIS A 184 2.42 -9.65 18.71
N ASN A 185 3.14 -8.54 18.65
CA ASN A 185 2.58 -7.21 18.82
C ASN A 185 2.00 -6.68 17.51
N GLN A 186 0.88 -5.97 17.62
CA GLN A 186 0.27 -5.23 16.52
C GLN A 186 0.39 -3.74 16.79
N THR A 187 0.80 -2.97 15.77
CA THR A 187 1.01 -1.54 15.89
C THR A 187 -0.04 -0.76 15.10
N LEU A 188 -0.76 0.14 15.79
CA LEU A 188 -1.75 1.02 15.16
C LEU A 188 -1.06 2.18 14.43
N PHE A 189 -1.41 2.38 13.15
CA PHE A 189 -1.09 3.59 12.39
C PHE A 189 -2.34 4.45 12.28
N PRO A 190 -2.35 5.67 12.83
CA PRO A 190 -3.37 6.66 12.54
C PRO A 190 -3.23 7.19 11.11
N ILE A 191 -4.34 7.71 10.55
CA ILE A 191 -4.41 8.18 9.17
C ILE A 191 -4.72 9.68 9.14
N ILE A 192 -3.87 10.45 8.47
CA ILE A 192 -4.08 11.87 8.23
C ILE A 192 -5.03 12.03 7.04
N GLN A 193 -6.16 12.70 7.26
CA GLN A 193 -7.12 13.10 6.23
C GLN A 193 -7.01 14.61 5.97
N GLY A 194 -7.85 15.19 5.08
CA GLY A 194 -7.87 16.65 4.80
C GLY A 194 -7.77 16.99 3.30
N GLY A 195 -7.87 16.00 2.40
CA GLY A 195 -7.84 16.20 0.94
C GLY A 195 -6.59 16.98 0.49
N ILE A 196 -6.79 17.95 -0.38
CA ILE A 196 -5.72 18.86 -0.85
C ILE A 196 -5.74 20.23 -0.14
N ASN A 197 -6.37 20.31 1.05
CA ASN A 197 -6.41 21.54 1.85
C ASN A 197 -5.26 21.54 2.88
N PRO A 198 -4.27 22.45 2.77
CA PRO A 198 -3.10 22.45 3.66
C PRO A 198 -3.44 22.66 5.14
N GLU A 199 -4.42 23.53 5.45
CA GLU A 199 -4.81 23.83 6.82
C GLU A 199 -5.48 22.62 7.49
N GLU A 200 -6.41 21.96 6.78
CA GLU A 200 -7.07 20.75 7.29
C GLU A 200 -6.06 19.59 7.44
N ARG A 201 -5.06 19.47 6.54
CA ARG A 201 -3.98 18.47 6.66
C ARG A 201 -3.13 18.67 7.91
N LEU A 202 -2.67 19.89 8.17
CA LEU A 202 -1.87 20.20 9.36
C LEU A 202 -2.69 20.06 10.65
N LYS A 203 -3.95 20.47 10.61
CA LYS A 203 -4.87 20.27 11.74
C LYS A 203 -5.05 18.78 12.03
N CYS A 204 -5.36 17.96 10.99
CA CYS A 204 -5.52 16.54 11.16
C CYS A 204 -4.21 15.86 11.60
N LEU A 205 -3.05 16.25 11.07
CA LEU A 205 -1.75 15.78 11.55
C LEU A 205 -1.62 15.98 13.06
N ASN A 206 -1.85 17.21 13.55
CA ASN A 206 -1.73 17.53 14.98
C ASN A 206 -2.71 16.71 15.85
N GLN A 207 -3.89 16.40 15.32
CA GLN A 207 -4.88 15.55 15.99
C GLN A 207 -4.46 14.08 16.03
N MET A 208 -3.70 13.59 15.02
CA MET A 208 -3.24 12.20 14.93
C MET A 208 -1.96 11.93 15.75
N LEU A 209 -1.11 12.94 15.96
CA LEU A 209 0.17 12.78 16.66
C LEU A 209 0.07 12.07 18.03
N PRO A 210 -0.94 12.33 18.88
CA PRO A 210 -1.07 11.61 20.16
C PRO A 210 -1.26 10.09 20.03
N TYR A 211 -1.72 9.64 18.88
CA TYR A 211 -2.00 8.20 18.59
C TYR A 211 -0.92 7.55 17.71
N ALA A 212 0.00 8.34 17.16
CA ALA A 212 1.08 7.90 16.30
C ALA A 212 2.27 7.42 17.15
N THR A 213 2.18 6.21 17.70
CA THR A 213 3.23 5.68 18.59
C THR A 213 4.46 5.17 17.85
N CYS A 214 4.29 4.65 16.63
CA CYS A 214 5.38 4.03 15.88
C CYS A 214 5.26 4.22 14.36
N GLY A 215 4.32 5.02 13.87
CA GLY A 215 4.14 5.30 12.46
C GLY A 215 2.83 6.01 12.18
N ILE A 216 2.73 6.62 11.01
CA ILE A 216 1.57 7.43 10.62
C ILE A 216 1.35 7.36 9.11
N ALA A 217 0.09 7.31 8.69
CA ALA A 217 -0.28 7.21 7.30
C ALA A 217 -0.89 8.51 6.75
N ILE A 218 -0.70 8.74 5.46
CA ILE A 218 -1.30 9.81 4.67
C ILE A 218 -2.38 9.16 3.80
N GLY A 219 -3.64 9.36 4.18
CA GLY A 219 -4.80 8.90 3.42
C GLY A 219 -5.48 10.02 2.62
N GLY A 220 -6.53 9.71 1.87
CA GLY A 220 -7.34 10.66 1.12
C GLY A 220 -6.57 11.46 0.08
N LEU A 221 -5.57 10.85 -0.55
CA LEU A 221 -4.86 11.32 -1.73
C LEU A 221 -4.92 10.24 -2.82
N SER A 222 -4.72 10.63 -4.08
CA SER A 222 -4.89 9.76 -5.26
C SER A 222 -6.33 9.21 -5.41
N VAL A 223 -7.32 10.00 -5.00
CA VAL A 223 -8.76 9.67 -5.04
C VAL A 223 -9.53 10.51 -6.08
N GLY A 224 -8.81 11.16 -7.02
CA GLY A 224 -9.38 11.93 -8.13
C GLY A 224 -8.82 13.35 -8.30
N GLU A 225 -8.01 13.85 -7.39
CA GLU A 225 -7.35 15.14 -7.48
C GLU A 225 -6.22 15.15 -8.54
N LYS A 226 -5.78 16.37 -8.91
CA LYS A 226 -4.62 16.55 -9.77
C LYS A 226 -3.32 16.19 -9.01
N LYS A 227 -2.29 15.82 -9.76
CA LYS A 227 -1.01 15.36 -9.19
C LYS A 227 -0.23 16.43 -8.44
N GLU A 228 -0.14 17.63 -8.99
CA GLU A 228 0.61 18.72 -8.39
C GLU A 228 0.09 19.07 -6.99
N PRO A 229 -1.22 19.35 -6.78
CA PRO A 229 -1.76 19.56 -5.42
C PRO A 229 -1.54 18.38 -4.47
N MET A 230 -1.61 17.13 -4.97
CA MET A 230 -1.29 15.94 -4.16
C MET A 230 0.17 16.00 -3.67
N LEU A 231 1.12 16.28 -4.56
CA LEU A 231 2.54 16.34 -4.22
C LEU A 231 2.87 17.51 -3.29
N ASP A 232 2.19 18.65 -3.43
CA ASP A 232 2.34 19.80 -2.53
C ASP A 232 1.92 19.42 -1.09
N ILE A 233 0.83 18.66 -0.95
CA ILE A 233 0.40 18.14 0.35
C ILE A 233 1.40 17.14 0.92
N VAL A 234 1.90 16.22 0.09
CA VAL A 234 2.93 15.25 0.53
C VAL A 234 4.18 15.97 1.00
N GLU A 235 4.61 17.04 0.31
CA GLU A 235 5.75 17.84 0.72
C GLU A 235 5.49 18.61 2.04
N LEU A 236 4.30 19.21 2.18
CA LEU A 236 3.88 19.86 3.41
C LEU A 236 3.94 18.90 4.61
N LEU A 237 3.36 17.71 4.45
CA LEU A 237 3.36 16.69 5.49
C LEU A 237 4.76 16.14 5.76
N GLY A 238 5.56 15.89 4.72
CA GLY A 238 6.94 15.43 4.87
C GLY A 238 7.82 16.38 5.72
N LYS A 239 7.56 17.69 5.65
CA LYS A 239 8.25 18.72 6.46
C LYS A 239 7.76 18.82 7.91
N ASN A 240 6.55 18.33 8.20
CA ASN A 240 5.89 18.52 9.51
C ASN A 240 5.66 17.21 10.29
N MET A 241 5.74 16.03 9.63
CA MET A 241 5.60 14.75 10.31
C MET A 241 6.84 14.39 11.11
N PRO A 242 6.72 13.62 12.20
CA PRO A 242 7.85 13.16 13.01
C PRO A 242 8.94 12.50 12.16
N VAL A 243 10.19 12.73 12.53
CA VAL A 243 11.36 12.16 11.85
C VAL A 243 11.67 10.74 12.30
N ASP A 244 11.26 10.37 13.49
CA ASP A 244 11.49 9.07 14.14
C ASP A 244 10.36 8.07 13.91
N GLN A 245 9.47 8.36 12.96
CA GLN A 245 8.35 7.50 12.58
C GLN A 245 8.31 7.27 11.06
N PRO A 246 7.99 6.05 10.57
CA PRO A 246 7.78 5.80 9.16
C PRO A 246 6.49 6.48 8.67
N ARG A 247 6.54 6.99 7.45
CA ARG A 247 5.49 7.75 6.78
C ARG A 247 4.93 6.92 5.64
N TYR A 248 3.67 6.53 5.76
CA TYR A 248 3.01 5.68 4.79
C TYR A 248 2.04 6.46 3.91
N LEU A 249 2.29 6.54 2.61
CA LEU A 249 1.37 7.13 1.61
C LEU A 249 0.52 6.03 0.99
N MET A 250 -0.77 6.01 1.32
CA MET A 250 -1.70 4.94 0.98
C MET A 250 -2.15 4.99 -0.48
N GLY A 251 -2.16 3.85 -1.17
CA GLY A 251 -2.77 3.64 -2.47
C GLY A 251 -2.07 4.29 -3.67
N VAL A 252 -0.94 4.94 -3.47
CA VAL A 252 -0.16 5.59 -4.53
C VAL A 252 0.85 4.61 -5.13
N GLY A 253 0.78 4.38 -6.45
CA GLY A 253 1.58 3.31 -7.03
C GLY A 253 2.04 3.47 -8.48
N LYS A 254 1.89 4.64 -9.13
CA LYS A 254 2.62 4.86 -10.38
C LYS A 254 4.10 5.00 -10.06
N PRO A 255 5.03 4.36 -10.81
CA PRO A 255 6.46 4.43 -10.52
C PRO A 255 7.01 5.86 -10.39
N THR A 256 6.56 6.78 -11.27
CA THR A 256 6.94 8.20 -11.20
C THR A 256 6.40 8.90 -9.95
N ASP A 257 5.21 8.52 -9.47
CA ASP A 257 4.61 9.08 -8.26
C ASP A 257 5.35 8.57 -7.00
N LEU A 258 5.83 7.31 -7.00
CA LEU A 258 6.68 6.78 -5.94
C LEU A 258 7.98 7.59 -5.81
N VAL A 259 8.68 7.80 -6.93
CA VAL A 259 9.93 8.61 -6.95
C VAL A 259 9.68 10.01 -6.39
N LYS A 260 8.61 10.69 -6.85
CA LYS A 260 8.26 12.05 -6.40
C LYS A 260 7.86 12.11 -4.93
N ALA A 261 7.18 11.09 -4.42
CA ALA A 261 6.77 11.02 -3.01
C ALA A 261 7.97 10.68 -2.09
N ILE A 262 8.90 9.83 -2.52
CA ILE A 262 10.12 9.52 -1.77
C ILE A 262 11.00 10.77 -1.66
N LEU A 263 11.15 11.58 -2.73
CA LEU A 263 11.82 12.89 -2.65
C LEU A 263 11.23 13.79 -1.55
N ARG A 264 9.96 13.58 -1.19
CA ARG A 264 9.22 14.34 -0.17
C ARG A 264 9.13 13.63 1.18
N GLY A 265 9.94 12.58 1.38
CA GLY A 265 10.14 11.92 2.66
C GLY A 265 9.12 10.84 3.00
N VAL A 266 8.45 10.24 2.01
CA VAL A 266 7.59 9.07 2.21
C VAL A 266 8.43 7.79 2.25
N ASP A 267 8.10 6.89 3.18
CA ASP A 267 8.84 5.67 3.46
C ASP A 267 8.13 4.39 2.99
N MET A 268 6.79 4.38 2.98
CA MET A 268 6.01 3.17 2.71
C MET A 268 4.92 3.45 1.67
N PHE A 269 4.69 2.46 0.80
CA PHE A 269 3.70 2.51 -0.28
C PHE A 269 3.02 1.18 -0.46
N ASP A 270 1.76 1.22 -0.88
CA ASP A 270 1.03 0.09 -1.43
C ASP A 270 0.30 0.50 -2.70
N CYS A 271 0.10 -0.42 -3.61
CA CYS A 271 -0.85 -0.25 -4.69
C CYS A 271 -1.16 -1.58 -5.39
N VAL A 272 -2.39 -1.72 -5.86
CA VAL A 272 -2.81 -2.85 -6.70
C VAL A 272 -2.29 -2.77 -8.15
N LEU A 273 -1.76 -1.60 -8.56
CA LEU A 273 -1.36 -1.33 -9.95
C LEU A 273 -0.45 -2.40 -10.55
N PRO A 274 0.68 -2.81 -9.94
CA PRO A 274 1.56 -3.76 -10.59
C PRO A 274 0.85 -5.07 -10.92
N ALA A 275 0.16 -5.67 -9.96
CA ALA A 275 -0.54 -6.94 -10.16
C ALA A 275 -1.81 -6.79 -11.03
N ARG A 276 -2.55 -5.66 -10.91
CA ARG A 276 -3.75 -5.40 -11.72
C ARG A 276 -3.39 -5.16 -13.19
N ASN A 277 -2.41 -4.30 -13.45
CA ASN A 277 -1.98 -3.93 -14.79
C ASN A 277 -1.34 -5.13 -15.50
N ALA A 278 -0.53 -5.93 -14.79
CA ALA A 278 0.02 -7.19 -15.31
C ALA A 278 -1.07 -8.08 -15.91
N ARG A 279 -2.15 -8.33 -15.18
CA ARG A 279 -3.26 -9.18 -15.66
C ARG A 279 -4.04 -8.57 -16.84
N ASN A 280 -3.90 -7.27 -17.06
CA ASN A 280 -4.46 -6.55 -18.22
C ASN A 280 -3.44 -6.38 -19.37
N GLY A 281 -2.27 -7.02 -19.27
CA GLY A 281 -1.25 -7.01 -20.31
C GLY A 281 -0.36 -5.78 -20.33
N GLN A 282 -0.44 -4.90 -19.32
CA GLN A 282 0.51 -3.78 -19.16
C GLN A 282 1.69 -4.21 -18.29
N ILE A 283 2.88 -4.23 -18.90
CA ILE A 283 4.11 -4.69 -18.27
C ILE A 283 5.04 -3.49 -18.02
N PHE A 284 5.49 -3.33 -16.80
CA PHE A 284 6.54 -2.39 -16.43
C PHE A 284 7.90 -3.05 -16.66
N THR A 285 8.78 -2.39 -17.42
CA THR A 285 10.14 -2.87 -17.69
C THR A 285 11.13 -1.74 -17.49
N HIS A 286 12.41 -2.06 -17.33
CA HIS A 286 13.48 -1.07 -17.21
C HIS A 286 13.67 -0.23 -18.49
N ASP A 287 13.18 -0.69 -19.63
CA ASP A 287 13.19 0.04 -20.91
C ASP A 287 11.86 0.82 -21.15
N GLY A 288 10.94 0.85 -20.19
CA GLY A 288 9.65 1.54 -20.26
C GLY A 288 8.44 0.63 -20.08
N VAL A 289 7.25 1.20 -20.25
CA VAL A 289 5.98 0.46 -20.09
C VAL A 289 5.51 -0.07 -21.44
N ILE A 290 5.22 -1.37 -21.51
CA ILE A 290 4.73 -2.02 -22.72
C ILE A 290 3.31 -2.58 -22.52
N ASN A 291 2.50 -2.57 -23.59
CA ASN A 291 1.25 -3.33 -23.65
C ASN A 291 1.49 -4.58 -24.49
N ILE A 292 1.58 -5.74 -23.83
CA ILE A 292 1.94 -7.00 -24.49
C ILE A 292 0.91 -7.46 -25.54
N MET A 293 -0.29 -6.92 -25.51
CA MET A 293 -1.32 -7.22 -26.51
C MET A 293 -1.08 -6.53 -27.86
N ASN A 294 -0.16 -5.56 -27.94
CA ASN A 294 0.20 -4.89 -29.18
C ASN A 294 0.76 -5.89 -30.20
N SER A 295 0.36 -5.74 -31.47
CA SER A 295 0.83 -6.59 -32.58
C SER A 295 2.33 -6.49 -32.85
N ALA A 296 2.97 -5.40 -32.47
CA ALA A 296 4.43 -5.23 -32.58
C ALA A 296 5.21 -6.34 -31.86
N TYR A 297 4.64 -6.93 -30.80
CA TYR A 297 5.29 -8.01 -30.03
C TYR A 297 5.00 -9.41 -30.55
N SER A 298 4.26 -9.57 -31.68
CA SER A 298 3.89 -10.90 -32.20
C SER A 298 5.09 -11.76 -32.60
N ASN A 299 6.14 -11.13 -33.10
CA ASN A 299 7.39 -11.78 -33.55
C ASN A 299 8.62 -11.30 -32.76
N ASP A 300 8.42 -10.59 -31.65
CA ASP A 300 9.52 -10.07 -30.83
C ASP A 300 10.09 -11.18 -29.94
N THR A 301 11.24 -11.72 -30.36
CA THR A 301 11.96 -12.78 -29.62
C THR A 301 12.85 -12.27 -28.51
N SER A 302 12.92 -10.94 -28.28
CA SER A 302 13.69 -10.37 -27.18
C SER A 302 13.06 -10.69 -25.83
N PRO A 303 13.85 -10.74 -24.75
CA PRO A 303 13.35 -10.91 -23.40
C PRO A 303 12.27 -9.86 -23.05
N ILE A 304 11.37 -10.22 -22.14
CA ILE A 304 10.35 -9.29 -21.61
C ILE A 304 11.06 -8.08 -20.99
N ASP A 305 12.01 -8.33 -20.11
CA ASP A 305 12.88 -7.33 -19.49
C ASP A 305 14.24 -7.96 -19.15
N LYS A 306 15.27 -7.60 -19.89
CA LYS A 306 16.65 -8.13 -19.71
C LYS A 306 17.32 -7.69 -18.41
N HIS A 307 16.82 -6.61 -17.78
CA HIS A 307 17.39 -6.00 -16.58
C HIS A 307 16.65 -6.40 -15.29
N SER A 308 15.51 -7.09 -15.40
CA SER A 308 14.72 -7.54 -14.25
C SER A 308 15.52 -8.45 -13.32
N SER A 309 15.24 -8.39 -12.02
CA SER A 309 15.77 -9.33 -11.03
C SER A 309 15.21 -10.75 -11.17
N VAL A 310 14.03 -10.92 -11.79
CA VAL A 310 13.40 -12.25 -11.95
C VAL A 310 13.76 -12.93 -13.27
N ASP A 311 14.08 -14.22 -13.19
CA ASP A 311 14.51 -15.00 -14.36
C ASP A 311 13.43 -15.16 -15.44
N TYR A 312 12.16 -15.24 -15.04
CA TYR A 312 11.05 -15.31 -15.99
C TYR A 312 11.05 -14.15 -16.99
N ALA A 313 11.34 -12.92 -16.53
CA ALA A 313 11.39 -11.75 -17.39
C ALA A 313 12.60 -11.73 -18.33
N LYS A 314 13.72 -12.35 -17.92
CA LYS A 314 14.95 -12.47 -18.74
C LYS A 314 14.88 -13.62 -19.74
N THR A 315 14.18 -14.69 -19.38
CA THR A 315 14.19 -15.96 -20.15
C THR A 315 13.10 -15.98 -21.20
N PHE A 316 11.89 -15.52 -20.87
CA PHE A 316 10.77 -15.57 -21.80
C PHE A 316 10.76 -14.35 -22.72
N SER A 317 10.41 -14.60 -24.00
CA SER A 317 10.29 -13.55 -25.00
C SER A 317 8.95 -12.80 -24.89
N LYS A 318 8.92 -11.58 -25.41
CA LYS A 318 7.68 -10.80 -25.53
C LYS A 318 6.66 -11.51 -26.42
N SER A 319 7.10 -12.18 -27.52
CA SER A 319 6.20 -12.94 -28.39
C SER A 319 5.56 -14.13 -27.66
N TYR A 320 6.31 -14.84 -26.82
CA TYR A 320 5.75 -15.93 -26.02
C TYR A 320 4.75 -15.43 -24.98
N LEU A 321 5.09 -14.37 -24.22
CA LEU A 321 4.15 -13.78 -23.26
C LEU A 321 2.88 -13.31 -23.96
N ARG A 322 3.00 -12.65 -25.12
CA ARG A 322 1.84 -12.24 -25.93
C ARG A 322 0.98 -13.43 -26.34
N HIS A 323 1.61 -14.53 -26.78
CA HIS A 323 0.90 -15.77 -27.13
C HIS A 323 0.06 -16.26 -25.94
N LEU A 324 0.64 -16.38 -24.75
CA LEU A 324 -0.06 -16.82 -23.55
C LEU A 324 -1.27 -15.95 -23.23
N PHE A 325 -1.15 -14.62 -23.37
CA PHE A 325 -2.29 -13.70 -23.20
C PHE A 325 -3.37 -13.91 -24.28
N LYS A 326 -2.99 -14.18 -25.53
CA LYS A 326 -3.95 -14.41 -26.62
C LYS A 326 -4.76 -15.70 -26.45
N VAL A 327 -4.19 -16.70 -25.83
CA VAL A 327 -4.87 -17.98 -25.57
C VAL A 327 -5.43 -18.07 -24.14
N ASN A 328 -5.38 -16.97 -23.38
CA ASN A 328 -5.87 -16.85 -22.00
C ASN A 328 -5.22 -17.84 -21.00
N GLU A 329 -3.93 -18.15 -21.19
CA GLU A 329 -3.19 -19.01 -20.28
C GLU A 329 -2.84 -18.32 -18.97
N MET A 330 -3.15 -18.98 -17.84
CA MET A 330 -2.86 -18.45 -16.49
C MET A 330 -1.37 -18.23 -16.25
N PHE A 331 -0.51 -19.01 -16.89
CA PHE A 331 0.94 -18.84 -16.77
C PHE A 331 1.42 -17.48 -17.32
N GLY A 332 0.76 -16.95 -18.36
CA GLY A 332 1.02 -15.60 -18.86
C GLY A 332 0.75 -14.52 -17.80
N LEU A 333 -0.36 -14.66 -17.06
CA LEU A 333 -0.70 -13.72 -15.98
C LEU A 333 0.33 -13.79 -14.83
N ARG A 334 0.84 -14.98 -14.52
CA ARG A 334 1.87 -15.19 -13.51
C ARG A 334 3.20 -14.53 -13.93
N ILE A 335 3.69 -14.79 -15.14
CA ILE A 335 4.91 -14.16 -15.67
C ILE A 335 4.79 -12.63 -15.61
N ALA A 336 3.68 -12.08 -16.09
CA ALA A 336 3.43 -10.65 -16.09
C ALA A 336 3.42 -10.06 -14.69
N THR A 337 2.78 -10.75 -13.72
CA THR A 337 2.71 -10.26 -12.32
C THR A 337 4.08 -10.32 -11.66
N LEU A 338 4.85 -11.41 -11.83
CA LEU A 338 6.23 -11.52 -11.35
C LEU A 338 7.09 -10.39 -11.90
N THR A 339 7.03 -10.14 -13.23
CA THR A 339 7.78 -9.06 -13.89
C THR A 339 7.44 -7.70 -13.29
N ASN A 340 6.15 -7.39 -13.13
CA ASN A 340 5.73 -6.09 -12.62
C ASN A 340 6.08 -5.90 -11.13
N ILE A 341 5.89 -6.91 -10.29
CA ILE A 341 6.28 -6.80 -8.87
C ILE A 341 7.80 -6.65 -8.75
N ALA A 342 8.57 -7.46 -9.49
CA ALA A 342 10.02 -7.34 -9.51
C ALA A 342 10.47 -5.93 -9.94
N TYR A 343 9.89 -5.36 -10.99
CA TYR A 343 10.20 -3.98 -11.41
C TYR A 343 10.02 -2.96 -10.27
N TYR A 344 8.94 -3.07 -9.50
CA TYR A 344 8.71 -2.16 -8.36
C TYR A 344 9.74 -2.35 -7.24
N LEU A 345 10.10 -3.60 -6.95
CA LEU A 345 11.12 -3.90 -5.94
C LEU A 345 12.52 -3.46 -6.41
N ASP A 346 12.86 -3.69 -7.68
CA ASP A 346 14.10 -3.24 -8.30
C ASP A 346 14.22 -1.71 -8.25
N LEU A 347 13.15 -0.99 -8.63
CA LEU A 347 13.06 0.47 -8.54
C LEU A 347 13.30 0.98 -7.11
N ILE A 348 12.65 0.39 -6.12
CA ILE A 348 12.82 0.78 -4.70
C ILE A 348 14.25 0.50 -4.22
N ASN A 349 14.85 -0.62 -4.62
CA ASN A 349 16.23 -0.94 -4.27
C ASN A 349 17.22 0.03 -4.92
N GLU A 350 17.02 0.41 -6.18
CA GLU A 350 17.82 1.43 -6.85
C GLU A 350 17.70 2.77 -6.12
N ILE A 351 16.48 3.21 -5.76
CA ILE A 351 16.25 4.44 -4.99
C ILE A 351 16.99 4.42 -3.65
N LYS A 352 16.94 3.31 -2.89
CA LYS A 352 17.68 3.18 -1.62
C LYS A 352 19.18 3.38 -1.84
N ASN A 353 19.76 2.79 -2.88
CA ASN A 353 21.16 2.96 -3.23
C ASN A 353 21.51 4.42 -3.56
N GLU A 354 20.65 5.09 -4.34
CA GLU A 354 20.85 6.49 -4.73
C GLU A 354 20.75 7.44 -3.51
N ILE A 355 19.83 7.18 -2.57
CA ILE A 355 19.73 7.93 -1.31
C ILE A 355 21.03 7.75 -0.49
N ASN A 356 21.47 6.52 -0.30
CA ASN A 356 22.68 6.20 0.48
C ASN A 356 23.94 6.85 -0.14
N ASN A 357 23.99 7.01 -1.46
CA ASN A 357 25.08 7.66 -2.18
C ASN A 357 24.94 9.19 -2.29
N ASN A 358 23.85 9.79 -1.80
CA ASN A 358 23.50 11.21 -1.98
C ASN A 358 23.39 11.65 -3.47
N THR A 359 22.94 10.78 -4.33
CA THR A 359 22.77 11.01 -5.78
C THR A 359 21.32 10.98 -6.22
N PHE A 360 20.38 10.76 -5.29
CA PHE A 360 18.97 10.49 -5.58
C PHE A 360 18.28 11.61 -6.37
N VAL A 361 18.47 12.88 -6.03
CA VAL A 361 17.85 14.01 -6.79
C VAL A 361 18.29 13.98 -8.24
N LYS A 362 19.60 13.82 -8.51
CA LYS A 362 20.13 13.78 -9.87
C LYS A 362 19.65 12.56 -10.66
N TRP A 363 19.55 11.42 -9.98
CA TRP A 363 19.03 10.18 -10.56
C TRP A 363 17.52 10.33 -10.88
N SER A 364 16.73 10.86 -9.94
CA SER A 364 15.29 11.05 -10.10
C SER A 364 14.94 11.96 -11.29
N ASP A 365 15.71 13.03 -11.53
CA ASP A 365 15.54 13.91 -12.70
C ASP A 365 15.70 13.14 -14.02
N LYS A 366 16.66 12.22 -14.08
CA LYS A 366 16.86 11.38 -15.28
C LYS A 366 15.74 10.37 -15.44
N TYR A 367 15.37 9.69 -14.35
CA TYR A 367 14.30 8.72 -14.35
C TYR A 367 12.97 9.33 -14.81
N LEU A 368 12.57 10.45 -14.21
CA LEU A 368 11.32 11.14 -14.54
C LEU A 368 11.27 11.61 -16.00
N LYS A 369 12.39 12.08 -16.57
CA LYS A 369 12.47 12.43 -18.01
C LYS A 369 12.20 11.25 -18.94
N ILE A 370 12.55 10.04 -18.55
CA ILE A 370 12.32 8.82 -19.37
C ILE A 370 10.86 8.37 -19.28
N TYR A 371 10.27 8.42 -18.09
CA TYR A 371 8.97 7.80 -17.82
C TYR A 371 7.78 8.76 -17.84
N GLU A 372 8.00 10.08 -17.97
CA GLU A 372 6.94 11.11 -18.13
C GLU A 372 6.76 11.59 -19.56
N ASN A 373 7.64 11.20 -20.49
CA ASN A 373 7.51 11.41 -21.93
C ASN A 373 6.83 10.19 -22.57
#